data_58f87043e274d1f2cbfce91cd4ae6a8b
#
_entry.id   58f87043e274d1f2cbfce91cd4ae6a8b
#
_cell.length_a   1.000
_cell.length_b   1.000
_cell.length_c   1.000
_cell.angle_alpha   90.00
_cell.angle_beta   90.00
_cell.angle_gamma   90.00
#
_symmetry.space_group_name_H-M   'P 1'
#
loop_
_entity.id
_entity.type
_entity.pdbx_description
1 polymer ?
#
loop_
_entity_poly.entity_id
_entity_poly.type
_entity_poly.pdbx_seq_one_letter_code
_entity_poly.pdbx_strand_id
1 'polypeptide(L)'
;MLFRSFEMIELTNGEITLRPFSFADRRQWKLVRRENREWLGQWEATIPNVSGNLQNESTAQSFSKMLRTFRREARAGRSFSLAIFKGPNLIGQINLGGIIYGALRGGHIGYWISKEYANRGYMTEAVNMVTDFAFNELALHRLEINIRPENEPSIRVAEKCGYLYEGLRPRYLHIDGAWRDHHCFVRENNSIK
;
A
#
# COMPACT_ATOMS: atom_id res chain seq x y z
N MET A 1 14.41 3.97 -18.88
CA MET A 1 15.45 2.98 -18.46
C MET A 1 15.37 2.64 -16.96
N LEU A 2 14.48 3.26 -16.18
CA LEU A 2 14.36 3.13 -14.72
C LEU A 2 13.70 1.84 -14.20
N PHE A 3 12.98 1.08 -15.01
CA PHE A 3 12.10 0.01 -14.52
C PHE A 3 12.65 -1.42 -14.62
N ARG A 4 13.89 -1.61 -15.07
CA ARG A 4 14.51 -2.95 -15.18
C ARG A 4 14.93 -3.57 -13.84
N SER A 5 14.92 -2.79 -12.76
CA SER A 5 15.51 -3.19 -11.46
C SER A 5 14.48 -3.33 -10.33
N PHE A 6 13.16 -3.46 -10.59
CA PHE A 6 12.16 -3.60 -9.53
C PHE A 6 12.49 -4.76 -8.56
N GLU A 7 13.01 -5.87 -9.07
CA GLU A 7 13.37 -7.03 -8.24
C GLU A 7 14.54 -6.74 -7.27
N MET A 8 15.24 -5.60 -7.46
CA MET A 8 16.36 -5.15 -6.63
C MET A 8 16.00 -3.97 -5.71
N ILE A 9 14.75 -3.50 -5.72
CA ILE A 9 14.35 -2.43 -4.79
C ILE A 9 14.39 -2.98 -3.38
N GLU A 10 15.28 -2.44 -2.57
CA GLU A 10 15.34 -2.70 -1.15
C GLU A 10 15.51 -1.37 -0.42
N LEU A 11 14.53 -1.02 0.41
CA LEU A 11 14.56 0.19 1.22
C LEU A 11 14.69 -0.25 2.67
N THR A 12 15.66 0.29 3.40
CA THR A 12 15.88 -0.06 4.81
C THR A 12 16.33 1.12 5.61
N ASN A 13 15.93 1.17 6.87
CA ASN A 13 16.42 2.11 7.89
C ASN A 13 17.22 1.40 8.99
N GLY A 14 17.54 0.12 8.80
CA GLY A 14 18.22 -0.72 9.78
C GLY A 14 17.27 -1.45 10.74
N GLU A 15 16.05 -0.96 10.96
CA GLU A 15 15.06 -1.61 11.82
C GLU A 15 14.05 -2.45 11.02
N ILE A 16 13.55 -1.91 9.91
CA ILE A 16 12.69 -2.62 8.97
C ILE A 16 13.27 -2.58 7.56
N THR A 17 12.90 -3.57 6.77
CA THR A 17 13.27 -3.68 5.35
C THR A 17 12.01 -3.82 4.50
N LEU A 18 11.92 -3.00 3.45
CA LEU A 18 10.87 -3.07 2.44
C LEU A 18 11.48 -3.65 1.16
N ARG A 19 10.95 -4.74 0.67
CA ARG A 19 11.38 -5.36 -0.58
C ARG A 19 10.23 -6.02 -1.33
N PRO A 20 10.35 -6.26 -2.63
CA PRO A 20 9.37 -7.06 -3.37
C PRO A 20 9.16 -8.44 -2.75
N PHE A 21 7.93 -8.93 -2.85
CA PHE A 21 7.63 -10.31 -2.46
C PHE A 21 8.35 -11.31 -3.37
N SER A 22 8.84 -12.38 -2.77
CA SER A 22 9.38 -13.57 -3.44
C SER A 22 8.51 -14.80 -3.22
N PHE A 23 8.76 -15.88 -3.96
CA PHE A 23 8.05 -17.15 -3.71
C PHE A 23 8.33 -17.74 -2.32
N ALA A 24 9.51 -17.46 -1.76
CA ALA A 24 9.88 -17.91 -0.41
C ALA A 24 8.96 -17.33 0.67
N ASP A 25 8.39 -16.14 0.43
CA ASP A 25 7.54 -15.45 1.41
C ASP A 25 6.13 -16.05 1.50
N ARG A 26 5.76 -16.97 0.59
CA ARG A 26 4.40 -17.54 0.49
C ARG A 26 3.88 -18.08 1.81
N ARG A 27 4.73 -18.82 2.55
CA ARG A 27 4.31 -19.46 3.83
C ARG A 27 4.02 -18.40 4.88
N GLN A 28 4.92 -17.44 5.06
CA GLN A 28 4.75 -16.35 6.01
C GLN A 28 3.56 -15.46 5.65
N TRP A 29 3.43 -15.07 4.37
CA TRP A 29 2.32 -14.26 3.92
C TRP A 29 0.96 -14.89 4.22
N LYS A 30 0.79 -16.20 3.93
CA LYS A 30 -0.44 -16.92 4.23
C LYS A 30 -0.72 -16.97 5.73
N LEU A 31 0.31 -17.19 6.55
CA LEU A 31 0.18 -17.26 8.01
C LEU A 31 -0.26 -15.90 8.55
N VAL A 32 0.49 -14.84 8.26
CA VAL A 32 0.21 -13.49 8.76
C VAL A 32 -1.18 -13.02 8.31
N ARG A 33 -1.58 -13.25 7.05
CA ARG A 33 -2.91 -12.89 6.55
C ARG A 33 -4.02 -13.65 7.25
N ARG A 34 -3.84 -14.93 7.55
CA ARG A 34 -4.81 -15.74 8.29
C ARG A 34 -4.98 -15.28 9.73
N GLU A 35 -3.88 -15.05 10.43
CA GLU A 35 -3.87 -14.59 11.83
C GLU A 35 -4.44 -13.19 12.03
N ASN A 36 -4.36 -12.36 10.98
CA ASN A 36 -4.86 -10.99 11.02
C ASN A 36 -6.19 -10.79 10.25
N ARG A 37 -6.91 -11.86 9.92
CA ARG A 37 -8.13 -11.78 9.10
C ARG A 37 -9.18 -10.83 9.68
N GLU A 38 -9.47 -10.93 10.96
CA GLU A 38 -10.45 -10.07 11.64
C GLU A 38 -9.93 -8.64 11.78
N TRP A 39 -8.64 -8.49 12.12
CA TRP A 39 -7.99 -7.19 12.26
C TRP A 39 -7.98 -6.38 10.97
N LEU A 40 -7.73 -7.02 9.85
CA LEU A 40 -7.60 -6.37 8.54
C LEU A 40 -8.93 -6.30 7.77
N GLY A 41 -9.83 -7.25 7.96
CA GLY A 41 -11.01 -7.43 7.13
C GLY A 41 -11.88 -6.19 7.01
N GLN A 42 -12.08 -5.47 8.11
CA GLN A 42 -12.86 -4.24 8.15
C GLN A 42 -12.27 -3.08 7.31
N TRP A 43 -11.00 -3.18 6.91
CA TRP A 43 -10.28 -2.17 6.14
C TRP A 43 -9.97 -2.60 4.70
N GLU A 44 -10.31 -3.84 4.33
CA GLU A 44 -9.97 -4.38 3.03
C GLU A 44 -10.94 -3.97 1.94
N ALA A 45 -10.34 -3.56 0.80
CA ALA A 45 -11.12 -3.31 -0.39
C ALA A 45 -11.80 -4.60 -0.87
N THR A 46 -13.08 -4.50 -1.15
CA THR A 46 -13.89 -5.58 -1.70
C THR A 46 -14.42 -5.19 -3.08
N ILE A 47 -14.71 -6.18 -3.91
CA ILE A 47 -15.29 -5.94 -5.24
C ILE A 47 -16.80 -5.89 -5.09
N PRO A 48 -17.48 -4.78 -5.49
CA PRO A 48 -18.93 -4.73 -5.46
C PRO A 48 -19.53 -5.78 -6.40
N ASN A 49 -20.60 -6.44 -5.97
CA ASN A 49 -21.32 -7.42 -6.79
C ASN A 49 -22.13 -6.68 -7.87
N VAL A 50 -21.57 -6.53 -9.05
CA VAL A 50 -22.20 -5.84 -10.18
C VAL A 50 -22.74 -6.91 -11.14
N SER A 51 -24.04 -7.23 -11.06
CA SER A 51 -24.72 -8.27 -11.84
C SER A 51 -24.29 -9.72 -11.50
N GLY A 52 -25.19 -10.46 -10.95
CA GLY A 52 -25.26 -11.87 -10.55
C GLY A 52 -24.37 -12.96 -11.15
N ASN A 53 -23.34 -12.65 -11.90
CA ASN A 53 -22.46 -13.60 -12.60
C ASN A 53 -20.95 -13.39 -12.35
N LEU A 54 -20.53 -12.38 -11.65
CA LEU A 54 -19.19 -12.38 -11.11
C LEU A 54 -19.26 -13.15 -9.79
N GLN A 55 -19.04 -14.44 -9.89
CA GLN A 55 -18.67 -15.24 -8.73
C GLN A 55 -17.70 -14.38 -7.91
N ASN A 56 -17.99 -14.25 -6.61
CA ASN A 56 -17.01 -13.84 -5.64
C ASN A 56 -15.71 -14.58 -5.97
N GLU A 57 -14.90 -14.04 -6.89
CA GLU A 57 -13.48 -14.34 -6.87
C GLU A 57 -13.04 -13.79 -5.53
N SER A 58 -13.36 -14.62 -4.54
CA SER A 58 -12.93 -14.51 -3.18
C SER A 58 -11.52 -13.91 -3.24
N THR A 59 -11.26 -13.02 -2.36
CA THR A 59 -9.95 -12.46 -1.99
C THR A 59 -8.80 -13.48 -1.87
N ALA A 60 -9.01 -14.73 -2.16
CA ALA A 60 -8.03 -15.81 -2.31
C ALA A 60 -7.39 -15.84 -3.71
N GLN A 61 -7.00 -14.67 -4.23
CA GLN A 61 -6.08 -14.67 -5.35
C GLN A 61 -4.86 -15.52 -4.98
N SER A 62 -4.52 -16.52 -5.80
CA SER A 62 -3.38 -17.37 -5.44
C SER A 62 -2.13 -16.48 -5.31
N PHE A 63 -1.31 -16.72 -4.29
CA PHE A 63 -0.08 -15.96 -4.06
C PHE A 63 0.77 -15.83 -5.33
N SER A 64 0.80 -16.87 -6.16
CA SER A 64 1.50 -16.86 -7.45
C SER A 64 0.88 -15.89 -8.46
N LYS A 65 -0.45 -15.75 -8.50
CA LYS A 65 -1.14 -14.79 -9.36
C LYS A 65 -0.86 -13.37 -8.87
N MET A 66 -0.89 -13.15 -7.56
CA MET A 66 -0.52 -11.89 -6.92
C MET A 66 0.89 -11.46 -7.29
N LEU A 67 1.90 -12.33 -7.14
CA LEU A 67 3.29 -12.02 -7.51
C LEU A 67 3.45 -11.67 -8.98
N ARG A 68 2.80 -12.40 -9.87
CA ARG A 68 2.84 -12.09 -11.31
C ARG A 68 2.26 -10.72 -11.60
N THR A 69 1.15 -10.37 -10.94
CA THR A 69 0.54 -9.05 -11.09
C THR A 69 1.48 -7.96 -10.56
N PHE A 70 2.03 -8.10 -9.36
CA PHE A 70 2.96 -7.12 -8.79
C PHE A 70 4.17 -6.89 -9.71
N ARG A 71 4.77 -7.95 -10.22
CA ARG A 71 5.91 -7.85 -11.15
C ARG A 71 5.54 -7.15 -12.46
N ARG A 72 4.37 -7.47 -13.03
CA ARG A 72 3.87 -6.84 -14.26
C ARG A 72 3.63 -5.35 -14.06
N GLU A 73 2.94 -4.97 -12.98
CA GLU A 73 2.62 -3.57 -12.70
C GLU A 73 3.88 -2.74 -12.39
N ALA A 74 4.83 -3.34 -11.68
CA ALA A 74 6.11 -2.68 -11.38
C ALA A 74 6.97 -2.47 -12.63
N ARG A 75 7.06 -3.49 -13.51
CA ARG A 75 7.78 -3.35 -14.80
C ARG A 75 7.16 -2.28 -15.71
N ALA A 76 5.84 -2.08 -15.58
CA ALA A 76 5.12 -1.04 -16.30
C ALA A 76 5.18 0.34 -15.60
N GLY A 77 5.81 0.43 -14.43
CA GLY A 77 5.91 1.68 -13.65
C GLY A 77 4.58 2.14 -13.05
N ARG A 78 3.57 1.27 -12.95
CA ARG A 78 2.22 1.66 -12.49
C ARG A 78 1.98 1.39 -11.02
N SER A 79 2.70 0.45 -10.41
CA SER A 79 2.54 0.13 -9.00
C SER A 79 3.76 -0.63 -8.45
N PHE A 80 4.15 -0.33 -7.22
CA PHE A 80 5.23 -0.99 -6.49
C PHE A 80 4.68 -1.54 -5.16
N SER A 81 4.53 -2.87 -5.09
CA SER A 81 4.06 -3.56 -3.88
C SER A 81 5.23 -4.18 -3.15
N LEU A 82 5.49 -3.71 -1.93
CA LEU A 82 6.62 -4.13 -1.11
C LEU A 82 6.12 -4.83 0.16
N ALA A 83 6.76 -5.93 0.51
CA ALA A 83 6.62 -6.58 1.80
C ALA A 83 7.42 -5.81 2.85
N ILE A 84 6.90 -5.69 4.06
CA ILE A 84 7.57 -5.08 5.21
C ILE A 84 8.09 -6.19 6.09
N PHE A 85 9.39 -6.19 6.33
CA PHE A 85 10.07 -7.16 7.21
C PHE A 85 10.66 -6.48 8.43
N LYS A 86 10.57 -7.16 9.58
CA LYS A 86 11.39 -6.89 10.77
C LYS A 86 12.28 -8.09 11.03
N GLY A 87 13.56 -7.93 10.72
CA GLY A 87 14.46 -9.09 10.66
C GLY A 87 13.91 -10.15 9.69
N PRO A 88 13.75 -11.43 10.10
CA PRO A 88 13.23 -12.47 9.23
C PRO A 88 11.69 -12.48 9.10
N ASN A 89 10.97 -11.68 9.89
CA ASN A 89 9.52 -11.75 10.02
C ASN A 89 8.83 -10.80 9.06
N LEU A 90 7.93 -11.33 8.23
CA LEU A 90 6.98 -10.54 7.45
C LEU A 90 5.94 -9.92 8.40
N ILE A 91 5.91 -8.61 8.49
CA ILE A 91 5.02 -7.89 9.41
C ILE A 91 3.91 -7.09 8.71
N GLY A 92 4.02 -6.85 7.41
CA GLY A 92 3.04 -6.04 6.67
C GLY A 92 3.35 -5.92 5.20
N GLN A 93 2.63 -5.02 4.56
CA GLN A 93 2.80 -4.68 3.15
C GLN A 93 2.50 -3.20 2.94
N ILE A 94 3.22 -2.60 2.02
CA ILE A 94 2.96 -1.24 1.53
C ILE A 94 2.94 -1.26 0.01
N ASN A 95 2.02 -0.50 -0.58
CA ASN A 95 1.85 -0.38 -2.02
C ASN A 95 1.85 1.09 -2.43
N LEU A 96 2.72 1.45 -3.35
CA LEU A 96 2.62 2.67 -4.12
C LEU A 96 1.94 2.32 -5.43
N GLY A 97 0.71 2.76 -5.64
CA GLY A 97 -0.12 2.36 -6.78
C GLY A 97 -0.78 3.53 -7.50
N GLY A 98 -1.47 3.21 -8.59
CA GLY A 98 -2.15 4.23 -9.39
C GLY A 98 -1.21 5.32 -9.91
N ILE A 99 0.04 4.95 -10.24
CA ILE A 99 1.03 5.92 -10.67
C ILE A 99 0.66 6.46 -12.04
N ILE A 100 0.52 7.76 -12.13
CA ILE A 100 0.26 8.52 -13.36
C ILE A 100 1.41 9.49 -13.56
N TYR A 101 2.07 9.38 -14.69
CA TYR A 101 3.09 10.35 -15.13
C TYR A 101 2.44 11.49 -15.95
N GLY A 102 3.22 12.35 -16.52
CA GLY A 102 2.73 13.52 -17.26
C GLY A 102 2.35 14.67 -16.32
N ALA A 103 1.24 15.34 -16.55
CA ALA A 103 0.84 16.55 -15.84
C ALA A 103 0.52 16.32 -14.34
N LEU A 104 0.00 15.14 -13.96
CA LEU A 104 -0.31 14.83 -12.57
C LEU A 104 0.95 14.43 -11.77
N ARG A 105 1.79 13.56 -12.34
CA ARG A 105 2.96 12.98 -11.66
C ARG A 105 2.65 12.50 -10.24
N GLY A 106 1.61 11.71 -10.09
CA GLY A 106 1.07 11.33 -8.79
C GLY A 106 0.83 9.84 -8.63
N GLY A 107 0.50 9.46 -7.40
CA GLY A 107 0.12 8.09 -7.02
C GLY A 107 -0.51 8.06 -5.65
N HIS A 108 -0.90 6.87 -5.20
CA HIS A 108 -1.43 6.70 -3.86
C HIS A 108 -0.69 5.60 -3.11
N ILE A 109 -0.63 5.74 -1.78
CA ILE A 109 -0.05 4.75 -0.89
C ILE A 109 -1.17 4.04 -0.14
N GLY A 110 -1.16 2.70 -0.18
CA GLY A 110 -2.00 1.85 0.64
C GLY A 110 -1.15 0.85 1.41
N TYR A 111 -1.56 0.49 2.63
CA TYR A 111 -0.76 -0.38 3.49
C TYR A 111 -1.60 -1.18 4.49
N TRP A 112 -0.99 -2.21 5.02
CA TRP A 112 -1.47 -2.92 6.19
C TRP A 112 -0.29 -3.43 7.03
N ILE A 113 -0.53 -3.62 8.33
CA ILE A 113 0.44 -4.20 9.26
C ILE A 113 -0.25 -5.22 10.16
N SER A 114 0.46 -6.28 10.53
CA SER A 114 0.01 -7.25 11.52
C SER A 114 -0.28 -6.57 12.85
N LYS A 115 -1.35 -6.97 13.52
CA LYS A 115 -1.82 -6.43 14.82
C LYS A 115 -0.71 -6.41 15.86
N GLU A 116 0.09 -7.46 15.91
CA GLU A 116 1.22 -7.58 16.83
C GLU A 116 2.26 -6.46 16.68
N TYR A 117 2.42 -5.94 15.45
CA TYR A 117 3.41 -4.90 15.13
C TYR A 117 2.79 -3.50 14.98
N ALA A 118 1.47 -3.38 15.19
CA ALA A 118 0.78 -2.10 15.13
C ALA A 118 1.20 -1.17 16.28
N ASN A 119 1.06 0.14 16.08
CA ASN A 119 1.36 1.19 17.06
C ASN A 119 2.84 1.25 17.55
N ARG A 120 3.77 0.67 16.80
CA ARG A 120 5.21 0.67 17.13
C ARG A 120 6.04 1.58 16.23
N GLY A 121 5.41 2.39 15.37
CA GLY A 121 6.09 3.30 14.45
C GLY A 121 6.48 2.70 13.10
N TYR A 122 6.53 1.39 12.95
CA TYR A 122 7.01 0.72 11.72
C TYR A 122 6.27 1.15 10.45
N MET A 123 4.95 1.39 10.53
CA MET A 123 4.21 1.85 9.36
C MET A 123 4.55 3.30 9.00
N THR A 124 4.79 4.17 9.99
CA THR A 124 5.26 5.53 9.74
C THR A 124 6.61 5.53 9.02
N GLU A 125 7.53 4.67 9.44
CA GLU A 125 8.82 4.51 8.78
C GLU A 125 8.67 3.98 7.36
N ALA A 126 7.84 2.95 7.17
CA ALA A 126 7.56 2.39 5.84
C ALA A 126 6.96 3.42 4.88
N VAL A 127 6.00 4.23 5.34
CA VAL A 127 5.39 5.31 4.53
C VAL A 127 6.43 6.36 4.17
N ASN A 128 7.28 6.79 5.10
CA ASN A 128 8.34 7.75 4.81
C ASN A 128 9.31 7.21 3.75
N MET A 129 9.82 5.98 3.90
CA MET A 129 10.72 5.37 2.92
C MET A 129 10.11 5.28 1.53
N VAL A 130 8.83 4.90 1.42
CA VAL A 130 8.14 4.82 0.12
C VAL A 130 7.86 6.21 -0.45
N THR A 131 7.57 7.19 0.40
CA THR A 131 7.42 8.60 -0.02
C THR A 131 8.72 9.15 -0.60
N ASP A 132 9.84 8.92 0.09
CA ASP A 132 11.16 9.35 -0.38
C ASP A 132 11.55 8.67 -1.68
N PHE A 133 11.29 7.37 -1.81
CA PHE A 133 11.48 6.63 -3.06
C PHE A 133 10.63 7.22 -4.20
N ALA A 134 9.36 7.51 -3.94
CA ALA A 134 8.45 8.06 -4.93
C ALA A 134 8.88 9.46 -5.41
N PHE A 135 9.36 10.30 -4.50
CA PHE A 135 9.75 11.67 -4.81
C PHE A 135 11.13 11.74 -5.44
N ASN A 136 12.11 10.99 -4.93
CA ASN A 136 13.50 11.11 -5.35
C ASN A 136 13.83 10.21 -6.55
N GLU A 137 13.30 8.97 -6.58
CA GLU A 137 13.64 8.01 -7.63
C GLU A 137 12.63 8.02 -8.80
N LEU A 138 11.35 8.22 -8.51
CA LEU A 138 10.30 8.23 -9.54
C LEU A 138 9.94 9.65 -9.98
N ALA A 139 10.46 10.66 -9.30
CA ALA A 139 10.15 12.07 -9.51
C ALA A 139 8.64 12.34 -9.56
N LEU A 140 7.88 11.72 -8.65
CA LEU A 140 6.47 12.03 -8.49
C LEU A 140 6.32 13.36 -7.76
N HIS A 141 5.27 14.10 -8.10
CA HIS A 141 4.94 15.38 -7.50
C HIS A 141 3.99 15.24 -6.31
N ARG A 142 3.00 14.32 -6.42
CA ARG A 142 1.91 14.23 -5.47
C ARG A 142 1.64 12.79 -5.05
N LEU A 143 1.52 12.57 -3.74
CA LEU A 143 1.12 11.29 -3.17
C LEU A 143 -0.12 11.46 -2.30
N GLU A 144 -1.03 10.50 -2.39
CA GLU A 144 -2.26 10.46 -1.62
C GLU A 144 -2.32 9.23 -0.71
N ILE A 145 -2.91 9.39 0.47
CA ILE A 145 -3.33 8.30 1.34
C ILE A 145 -4.82 8.50 1.60
N ASN A 146 -5.65 7.54 1.17
CA ASN A 146 -7.10 7.60 1.35
C ASN A 146 -7.49 6.68 2.50
N ILE A 147 -8.04 7.24 3.58
CA ILE A 147 -8.25 6.57 4.87
C ILE A 147 -9.70 6.71 5.28
N ARG A 148 -10.34 5.61 5.67
CA ARG A 148 -11.68 5.69 6.28
C ARG A 148 -11.64 6.57 7.54
N PRO A 149 -12.66 7.44 7.77
CA PRO A 149 -12.69 8.33 8.95
C PRO A 149 -12.52 7.60 10.29
N GLU A 150 -12.98 6.35 10.36
CA GLU A 150 -12.92 5.55 11.60
C GLU A 150 -11.53 4.91 11.83
N ASN A 151 -10.63 4.95 10.86
CA ASN A 151 -9.29 4.37 10.97
C ASN A 151 -8.28 5.36 11.56
N GLU A 152 -8.51 5.76 12.81
CA GLU A 152 -7.64 6.70 13.51
C GLU A 152 -6.16 6.30 13.53
N PRO A 153 -5.77 5.02 13.70
CA PRO A 153 -4.36 4.64 13.62
C PRO A 153 -3.71 5.00 12.29
N SER A 154 -4.41 4.80 11.16
CA SER A 154 -3.91 5.17 9.83
C SER A 154 -3.87 6.69 9.62
N ILE A 155 -4.83 7.43 10.16
CA ILE A 155 -4.83 8.90 10.15
C ILE A 155 -3.56 9.41 10.84
N ARG A 156 -3.27 8.91 12.05
CA ARG A 156 -2.04 9.29 12.78
C ARG A 156 -0.76 8.94 12.03
N VAL A 157 -0.73 7.86 11.24
CA VAL A 157 0.41 7.55 10.38
C VAL A 157 0.57 8.60 9.28
N ALA A 158 -0.51 8.95 8.57
CA ALA A 158 -0.47 9.96 7.51
C ALA A 158 0.01 11.31 8.05
N GLU A 159 -0.54 11.78 9.15
CA GLU A 159 -0.16 13.04 9.80
C GLU A 159 1.32 13.06 10.22
N LYS A 160 1.81 11.99 10.87
CA LYS A 160 3.22 11.86 11.28
C LYS A 160 4.18 11.83 10.10
N CYS A 161 3.72 11.39 8.92
CA CYS A 161 4.50 11.42 7.68
C CYS A 161 4.37 12.75 6.92
N GLY A 162 3.74 13.78 7.51
CA GLY A 162 3.58 15.10 6.90
C GLY A 162 2.57 15.15 5.76
N TYR A 163 1.63 14.21 5.71
CA TYR A 163 0.49 14.28 4.80
C TYR A 163 -0.57 15.20 5.42
N LEU A 164 -1.06 16.14 4.62
CA LEU A 164 -2.07 17.11 5.04
C LEU A 164 -3.46 16.65 4.58
N TYR A 165 -4.45 16.83 5.45
CA TYR A 165 -5.83 16.57 5.11
C TYR A 165 -6.30 17.55 4.03
N GLU A 166 -6.82 17.02 2.91
CA GLU A 166 -7.29 17.82 1.79
C GLU A 166 -8.82 17.85 1.68
N GLY A 167 -9.50 16.80 2.16
CA GLY A 167 -10.96 16.75 2.11
C GLY A 167 -11.53 15.34 2.25
N LEU A 168 -12.86 15.28 2.28
CA LEU A 168 -13.64 14.05 2.32
C LEU A 168 -13.99 13.62 0.88
N ARG A 169 -13.84 12.33 0.58
CA ARG A 169 -14.32 11.66 -0.63
C ARG A 169 -15.50 10.76 -0.26
N PRO A 170 -16.75 11.21 -0.45
CA PRO A 170 -17.91 10.40 -0.10
C PRO A 170 -18.00 9.15 -0.98
N ARG A 171 -18.31 8.00 -0.37
CA ARG A 171 -18.53 6.72 -1.06
C ARG A 171 -17.43 6.35 -2.05
N TYR A 172 -16.18 6.59 -1.67
CA TYR A 172 -15.02 6.56 -2.56
C TYR A 172 -14.57 5.14 -2.92
N LEU A 173 -14.45 4.26 -1.93
CA LEU A 173 -14.02 2.87 -2.15
C LEU A 173 -15.03 1.89 -1.54
N HIS A 174 -15.13 0.73 -2.17
CA HIS A 174 -15.91 -0.38 -1.65
C HIS A 174 -15.04 -1.16 -0.66
N ILE A 175 -15.35 -1.04 0.64
CA ILE A 175 -14.60 -1.63 1.75
C ILE A 175 -15.58 -2.46 2.60
N ASP A 176 -15.19 -3.69 2.91
CA ASP A 176 -15.99 -4.58 3.77
C ASP A 176 -17.46 -4.63 3.35
N GLY A 177 -17.71 -4.87 2.05
CA GLY A 177 -19.03 -5.05 1.47
C GLY A 177 -19.86 -3.79 1.25
N ALA A 178 -19.31 -2.58 1.45
CA ALA A 178 -20.04 -1.33 1.23
C ALA A 178 -19.16 -0.20 0.69
N TRP A 179 -19.77 0.76 -0.01
CA TRP A 179 -19.12 2.01 -0.40
C TRP A 179 -18.90 2.88 0.84
N ARG A 180 -17.66 3.23 1.12
CA ARG A 180 -17.23 3.97 2.30
C ARG A 180 -16.60 5.30 1.95
N ASP A 181 -16.84 6.27 2.84
CA ASP A 181 -16.18 7.57 2.77
C ASP A 181 -14.70 7.44 3.14
N HIS A 182 -13.87 8.30 2.55
CA HIS A 182 -12.44 8.36 2.86
C HIS A 182 -12.00 9.81 3.03
N HIS A 183 -11.22 10.06 4.06
CA HIS A 183 -10.39 11.24 4.17
C HIS A 183 -9.22 11.11 3.18
N CYS A 184 -8.99 12.15 2.37
CA CYS A 184 -7.84 12.25 1.50
C CYS A 184 -6.74 13.03 2.21
N PHE A 185 -5.59 12.38 2.38
CA PHE A 185 -4.37 13.02 2.89
C PHE A 185 -3.35 13.11 1.76
N VAL A 186 -2.68 14.25 1.64
CA VAL A 186 -1.80 14.56 0.52
C VAL A 186 -0.45 15.06 0.99
N ARG A 187 0.61 14.61 0.30
CA ARG A 187 1.95 15.19 0.43
C ARG A 187 2.50 15.50 -0.95
N GLU A 188 3.05 16.69 -1.12
CA GLU A 188 3.62 17.18 -2.37
C GLU A 188 5.14 17.25 -2.29
N ASN A 189 5.77 17.04 -3.44
CA ASN A 189 7.20 17.21 -3.62
C ASN A 189 7.49 18.63 -4.08
N ASN A 190 7.87 19.49 -3.16
CA ASN A 190 8.17 20.89 -3.43
C ASN A 190 9.46 21.13 -4.23
N SER A 191 10.26 20.09 -4.49
CA SER A 191 11.47 20.20 -5.30
C SER A 191 11.21 20.12 -6.82
N ILE A 192 10.02 19.69 -7.21
CA ILE A 192 9.57 19.65 -8.61
C ILE A 192 8.80 20.94 -8.91
N LYS A 193 9.31 21.73 -9.85
CA LYS A 193 8.68 22.97 -10.34
C LYS A 193 7.96 22.72 -11.66
#